data_3a29f41d479086e34546ef43d203d630
#
_entry.id   3a29f41d479086e34546ef43d203d630
#
_cell.length_a   1.000
_cell.length_b   1.000
_cell.length_c   1.000
_cell.angle_alpha   90.00
_cell.angle_beta   90.00
_cell.angle_gamma   90.00
#
_symmetry.space_group_name_H-M   'P 1'
#
loop_
_entity.id
_entity.type
_entity.pdbx_description
1 polymer ?
#
loop_
_entity_poly.entity_id
_entity_poly.type
_entity_poly.pdbx_seq_one_letter_code
_entity_poly.pdbx_strand_id
1 'polypeptide(L)'
;MRVSAVVSATGAAAPTEAPTAAPTAAPDPNVVAQQQLDAQVAADREFVDGSLVGHFIVQLSAKAVDQVDPTQNRVFTAVDVLNDHLVRRNSIGAVLVRADQYSSFSTITLPNTYVTIVPVAFASQADGKQFCDNNGLSVNDCFAKKSPLTR
;
A
#
# COMPACT_ATOMS: atom_id res chain seq x y z
N MET A 1 76.89 14.15 -47.21
CA MET A 1 76.25 14.23 -45.90
C MET A 1 74.81 13.73 -46.04
N ARG A 2 74.48 12.62 -45.39
CA ARG A 2 73.12 12.07 -45.43
C ARG A 2 72.48 12.35 -44.11
N VAL A 3 71.32 12.98 -44.12
CA VAL A 3 70.46 13.15 -42.93
C VAL A 3 69.36 12.08 -43.01
N SER A 4 69.42 11.18 -42.08
CA SER A 4 68.33 10.19 -41.93
C SER A 4 67.20 10.76 -41.09
N ALA A 5 66.00 10.86 -41.65
CA ALA A 5 64.82 11.22 -40.91
C ALA A 5 64.28 9.97 -40.20
N VAL A 6 64.17 10.05 -38.86
CA VAL A 6 63.52 9.04 -38.04
C VAL A 6 62.02 9.38 -38.01
N VAL A 7 61.21 8.52 -38.58
CA VAL A 7 59.76 8.60 -38.45
C VAL A 7 59.39 7.89 -37.16
N SER A 8 58.98 8.67 -36.16
CA SER A 8 58.37 8.13 -34.95
C SER A 8 56.89 7.75 -35.24
N ALA A 9 56.60 6.49 -35.25
CA ALA A 9 55.21 6.02 -35.29
C ALA A 9 54.57 6.29 -33.92
N THR A 10 53.62 7.20 -33.85
CA THR A 10 52.80 7.40 -32.70
C THR A 10 51.73 6.33 -32.70
N GLY A 11 51.83 5.33 -31.81
CA GLY A 11 50.81 4.35 -31.62
C GLY A 11 49.53 4.99 -31.04
N ALA A 12 48.45 4.98 -31.81
CA ALA A 12 47.15 5.39 -31.30
C ALA A 12 46.72 4.39 -30.23
N ALA A 13 46.53 4.88 -28.99
CA ALA A 13 45.91 4.09 -27.94
C ALA A 13 44.46 3.77 -28.36
N ALA A 14 44.09 2.51 -28.37
CA ALA A 14 42.69 2.09 -28.59
C ALA A 14 41.78 2.70 -27.50
N PRO A 15 40.61 3.24 -27.84
CA PRO A 15 39.71 3.76 -26.85
C PRO A 15 39.28 2.59 -25.91
N THR A 16 39.61 2.72 -24.65
CA THR A 16 39.14 1.81 -23.62
C THR A 16 37.63 2.01 -23.51
N GLU A 17 36.83 1.07 -23.98
CA GLU A 17 35.39 1.11 -23.73
C GLU A 17 35.18 1.10 -22.23
N ALA A 18 34.48 2.14 -21.73
CA ALA A 18 34.03 2.16 -20.35
C ALA A 18 33.10 0.97 -20.14
N PRO A 19 33.19 0.24 -19.01
CA PRO A 19 32.28 -0.87 -18.74
C PRO A 19 30.85 -0.34 -18.77
N THR A 20 30.05 -0.85 -19.71
CA THR A 20 28.63 -0.55 -19.78
C THR A 20 28.00 -1.16 -18.53
N ALA A 21 27.45 -0.31 -17.65
CA ALA A 21 26.70 -0.78 -16.50
C ALA A 21 25.57 -1.70 -16.98
N ALA A 22 25.44 -2.91 -16.41
CA ALA A 22 24.34 -3.79 -16.72
C ALA A 22 23.01 -3.05 -16.45
N PRO A 23 21.99 -3.17 -17.33
CA PRO A 23 20.71 -2.52 -17.10
C PRO A 23 20.16 -3.01 -15.76
N THR A 24 19.89 -2.06 -14.84
CA THR A 24 19.25 -2.36 -13.56
C THR A 24 17.84 -2.84 -13.87
N ALA A 25 17.48 -4.06 -13.43
CA ALA A 25 16.14 -4.57 -13.59
C ALA A 25 15.14 -3.63 -12.91
N ALA A 26 13.98 -3.40 -13.54
CA ALA A 26 12.91 -2.63 -12.92
C ALA A 26 12.48 -3.32 -11.61
N PRO A 27 12.15 -2.56 -10.54
CA PRO A 27 11.70 -3.15 -9.28
C PRO A 27 10.39 -3.94 -9.49
N ASP A 28 10.23 -5.03 -8.74
CA ASP A 28 8.99 -5.81 -8.75
C ASP A 28 7.80 -4.92 -8.34
N PRO A 29 6.74 -4.83 -9.15
CA PRO A 29 5.57 -4.01 -8.84
C PRO A 29 4.93 -4.34 -7.50
N ASN A 30 4.95 -5.60 -7.06
CA ASN A 30 4.41 -6.00 -5.75
C ASN A 30 5.28 -5.51 -4.60
N VAL A 31 6.60 -5.49 -4.76
CA VAL A 31 7.50 -4.91 -3.75
C VAL A 31 7.25 -3.41 -3.62
N VAL A 32 7.12 -2.70 -4.74
CA VAL A 32 6.81 -1.26 -4.75
C VAL A 32 5.44 -1.00 -4.11
N ALA A 33 4.42 -1.77 -4.46
CA ALA A 33 3.08 -1.64 -3.88
C ALA A 33 3.07 -1.93 -2.38
N GLN A 34 3.82 -2.93 -1.91
CA GLN A 34 3.96 -3.22 -0.48
C GLN A 34 4.57 -2.03 0.28
N GLN A 35 5.62 -1.44 -0.27
CA GLN A 35 6.24 -0.24 0.31
C GLN A 35 5.28 0.94 0.36
N GLN A 36 4.46 1.13 -0.67
CA GLN A 36 3.45 2.18 -0.71
C GLN A 36 2.33 1.95 0.30
N LEU A 37 1.88 0.71 0.48
CA LEU A 37 0.91 0.34 1.52
C LEU A 37 1.44 0.66 2.92
N ASP A 38 2.67 0.26 3.21
CA ASP A 38 3.31 0.52 4.52
C ASP A 38 3.54 2.01 4.76
N ALA A 39 3.95 2.76 3.73
CA ALA A 39 4.09 4.21 3.79
C ALA A 39 2.75 4.90 4.03
N GLN A 40 1.66 4.42 3.41
CA GLN A 40 0.32 4.96 3.61
C GLN A 40 -0.19 4.70 5.02
N VAL A 41 0.01 3.49 5.56
CA VAL A 41 -0.31 3.18 6.97
C VAL A 41 0.42 4.12 7.92
N ALA A 42 1.71 4.36 7.69
CA ALA A 42 2.51 5.28 8.50
C ALA A 42 2.00 6.73 8.41
N ALA A 43 1.64 7.18 7.21
CA ALA A 43 1.11 8.53 6.99
C ALA A 43 -0.27 8.75 7.63
N ASP A 44 -1.13 7.74 7.62
CA ASP A 44 -2.49 7.83 8.16
C ASP A 44 -2.55 7.63 9.68
N ARG A 45 -1.49 7.10 10.30
CA ARG A 45 -1.48 6.69 11.72
C ARG A 45 -1.85 7.81 12.67
N GLU A 46 -1.26 8.99 12.51
CA GLU A 46 -1.52 10.13 13.42
C GLU A 46 -3.00 10.51 13.40
N PHE A 47 -3.61 10.58 12.23
CA PHE A 47 -5.03 10.86 12.10
C PHE A 47 -5.90 9.77 12.73
N VAL A 48 -5.59 8.49 12.45
CA VAL A 48 -6.36 7.37 12.99
C VAL A 48 -6.29 7.34 14.51
N ASP A 49 -5.10 7.43 15.08
CA ASP A 49 -4.88 7.39 16.53
C ASP A 49 -5.49 8.59 17.25
N GLY A 50 -5.41 9.77 16.65
CA GLY A 50 -5.91 11.01 17.25
C GLY A 50 -7.40 11.27 17.03
N SER A 51 -7.98 10.74 15.97
CA SER A 51 -9.35 11.10 15.56
C SER A 51 -10.33 9.93 15.51
N LEU A 52 -9.87 8.69 15.34
CA LEU A 52 -10.74 7.53 15.16
C LEU A 52 -10.70 6.55 16.34
N VAL A 53 -9.59 6.45 17.06
CA VAL A 53 -9.51 5.60 18.25
C VAL A 53 -10.50 6.10 19.31
N GLY A 54 -11.27 5.18 19.88
CA GLY A 54 -12.35 5.47 20.83
C GLY A 54 -13.71 5.77 20.18
N HIS A 55 -13.78 5.82 18.85
CA HIS A 55 -15.01 6.04 18.10
C HIS A 55 -15.41 4.83 17.27
N PHE A 56 -16.69 4.74 16.94
CA PHE A 56 -17.16 3.76 15.97
C PHE A 56 -16.63 4.11 14.57
N ILE A 57 -16.24 3.11 13.82
CA ILE A 57 -15.68 3.27 12.48
C ILE A 57 -16.43 2.39 11.46
N VAL A 58 -16.28 2.76 10.21
CA VAL A 58 -16.77 1.98 9.08
C VAL A 58 -15.58 1.41 8.30
N GLN A 59 -15.55 0.10 8.16
CA GLN A 59 -14.57 -0.65 7.38
C GLN A 59 -15.11 -0.84 5.96
N LEU A 60 -14.32 -0.47 4.97
CA LEU A 60 -14.66 -0.62 3.55
C LEU A 60 -14.04 -1.85 2.92
N SER A 61 -12.90 -2.29 3.45
CA SER A 61 -12.16 -3.42 2.92
C SER A 61 -11.19 -3.94 3.98
N ALA A 62 -10.98 -5.26 3.98
CA ALA A 62 -9.89 -5.90 4.70
C ALA A 62 -9.30 -6.98 3.78
N LYS A 63 -8.05 -6.83 3.38
CA LYS A 63 -7.36 -7.75 2.47
C LYS A 63 -5.96 -8.07 2.97
N ALA A 64 -5.64 -9.36 3.00
CA ALA A 64 -4.31 -9.86 3.31
C ALA A 64 -3.50 -10.00 2.02
N VAL A 65 -2.27 -9.48 2.03
CA VAL A 65 -1.35 -9.64 0.89
C VAL A 65 -0.78 -11.04 0.87
N ASP A 66 -0.79 -11.66 -0.30
CA ASP A 66 -0.23 -12.99 -0.59
C ASP A 66 -0.81 -14.12 0.29
N GLN A 67 -2.02 -13.94 0.79
CA GLN A 67 -2.78 -14.94 1.53
C GLN A 67 -4.05 -15.29 0.76
N VAL A 68 -4.53 -16.52 0.94
CA VAL A 68 -5.83 -16.93 0.39
C VAL A 68 -6.95 -16.26 1.20
N ASP A 69 -7.74 -15.42 0.55
CA ASP A 69 -8.95 -14.87 1.14
C ASP A 69 -10.03 -15.97 1.21
N PRO A 70 -10.48 -16.37 2.40
CA PRO A 70 -11.44 -17.47 2.54
C PRO A 70 -12.84 -17.10 2.01
N THR A 71 -13.15 -15.82 1.90
CA THR A 71 -14.46 -15.33 1.42
C THR A 71 -14.53 -15.35 -0.11
N GLN A 72 -13.45 -14.98 -0.77
CA GLN A 72 -13.38 -14.88 -2.23
C GLN A 72 -12.62 -16.04 -2.88
N ASN A 73 -12.00 -16.90 -2.08
CA ASN A 73 -11.16 -18.02 -2.53
C ASN A 73 -10.10 -17.60 -3.57
N ARG A 74 -9.45 -16.48 -3.31
CA ARG A 74 -8.37 -15.94 -4.17
C ARG A 74 -7.25 -15.33 -3.33
N VAL A 75 -6.07 -15.23 -3.94
CA VAL A 75 -4.93 -14.51 -3.38
C VAL A 75 -4.95 -13.09 -3.91
N PHE A 76 -4.79 -12.11 -3.03
CA PHE A 76 -4.58 -10.72 -3.40
C PHE A 76 -3.08 -10.40 -3.35
N THR A 77 -2.56 -9.82 -4.42
CA THR A 77 -1.20 -9.29 -4.44
C THR A 77 -1.16 -7.93 -3.75
N ALA A 78 0.04 -7.43 -3.44
CA ALA A 78 0.19 -6.08 -2.91
C ALA A 78 -0.37 -5.01 -3.87
N VAL A 79 -0.22 -5.21 -5.17
CA VAL A 79 -0.81 -4.34 -6.20
C VAL A 79 -2.34 -4.33 -6.13
N ASP A 80 -2.97 -5.49 -5.96
CA ASP A 80 -4.43 -5.59 -5.84
C ASP A 80 -4.94 -4.82 -4.62
N VAL A 81 -4.28 -5.02 -3.48
CA VAL A 81 -4.65 -4.36 -2.21
C VAL A 81 -4.48 -2.85 -2.29
N LEU A 82 -3.36 -2.40 -2.87
CA LEU A 82 -3.09 -0.97 -3.06
C LEU A 82 -4.13 -0.33 -3.99
N ASN A 83 -4.45 -0.95 -5.11
CA ASN A 83 -5.45 -0.44 -6.05
C ASN A 83 -6.83 -0.36 -5.42
N ASP A 84 -7.25 -1.37 -4.68
CA ASP A 84 -8.51 -1.37 -3.94
C ASP A 84 -8.59 -0.20 -2.93
N HIS A 85 -7.51 0.02 -2.18
CA HIS A 85 -7.42 1.15 -1.26
C HIS A 85 -7.46 2.51 -1.98
N LEU A 86 -6.68 2.69 -3.05
CA LEU A 86 -6.58 3.95 -3.78
C LEU A 86 -7.92 4.38 -4.41
N VAL A 87 -8.71 3.44 -4.92
CA VAL A 87 -10.07 3.73 -5.41
C VAL A 87 -10.92 4.36 -4.31
N ARG A 88 -10.90 3.80 -3.10
CA ARG A 88 -11.64 4.31 -1.95
C ARG A 88 -11.08 5.61 -1.42
N ARG A 89 -9.75 5.74 -1.38
CA ARG A 89 -9.08 6.97 -0.99
C ARG A 89 -9.43 8.14 -1.92
N ASN A 90 -9.42 7.91 -3.22
CA ASN A 90 -9.76 8.94 -4.21
C ASN A 90 -11.22 9.33 -4.18
N SER A 91 -12.13 8.42 -3.81
CA SER A 91 -13.57 8.70 -3.77
C SER A 91 -14.03 9.36 -2.47
N ILE A 92 -13.54 8.92 -1.32
CA ILE A 92 -14.03 9.38 0.00
C ILE A 92 -12.91 9.74 0.98
N GLY A 93 -11.66 9.80 0.54
CA GLY A 93 -10.52 10.10 1.41
C GLY A 93 -10.19 8.98 2.41
N ALA A 94 -10.53 7.72 2.10
CA ALA A 94 -10.31 6.58 2.98
C ALA A 94 -8.88 6.52 3.50
N VAL A 95 -8.73 6.08 4.75
CA VAL A 95 -7.44 5.87 5.43
C VAL A 95 -7.12 4.39 5.54
N LEU A 96 -5.83 4.07 5.68
CA LEU A 96 -5.32 2.71 5.71
C LEU A 96 -4.67 2.39 7.05
N VAL A 97 -5.03 1.24 7.60
CA VAL A 97 -4.40 0.70 8.81
C VAL A 97 -4.00 -0.76 8.60
N ARG A 98 -3.08 -1.25 9.42
CA ARG A 98 -2.82 -2.69 9.54
C ARG A 98 -3.70 -3.29 10.63
N ALA A 99 -4.27 -4.45 10.35
CA ALA A 99 -5.16 -5.13 11.29
C ALA A 99 -4.46 -5.48 12.61
N ASP A 100 -3.18 -5.87 12.55
CA ASP A 100 -2.37 -6.25 13.72
C ASP A 100 -2.02 -5.09 14.67
N GLN A 101 -2.31 -3.86 14.28
CA GLN A 101 -2.02 -2.66 15.10
C GLN A 101 -3.20 -2.22 15.99
N TYR A 102 -4.36 -2.83 15.80
CA TYR A 102 -5.59 -2.45 16.52
C TYR A 102 -6.32 -3.69 17.02
N SER A 103 -6.57 -3.77 18.32
CA SER A 103 -7.26 -4.90 18.95
C SER A 103 -8.70 -5.10 18.43
N SER A 104 -9.33 -4.04 17.92
CA SER A 104 -10.63 -4.10 17.26
C SER A 104 -10.68 -5.02 16.04
N PHE A 105 -9.52 -5.35 15.46
CA PHE A 105 -9.38 -6.28 14.34
C PHE A 105 -8.82 -7.65 14.74
N SER A 106 -8.86 -8.00 16.03
CA SER A 106 -8.32 -9.26 16.57
C SER A 106 -8.95 -10.52 15.95
N THR A 107 -10.13 -10.41 15.37
CA THR A 107 -10.77 -11.50 14.62
C THR A 107 -10.16 -11.72 13.23
N ILE A 108 -9.36 -10.77 12.74
CA ILE A 108 -8.62 -10.90 11.49
C ILE A 108 -7.30 -11.60 11.82
N THR A 109 -7.20 -12.87 11.46
CA THR A 109 -6.06 -13.73 11.82
C THR A 109 -5.01 -13.85 10.73
N LEU A 110 -5.34 -13.48 9.50
CA LEU A 110 -4.39 -13.53 8.39
C LEU A 110 -3.30 -12.47 8.56
N PRO A 111 -2.02 -12.85 8.43
CA PRO A 111 -0.92 -11.89 8.49
C PRO A 111 -0.97 -10.92 7.32
N ASN A 112 -0.28 -9.80 7.48
CA ASN A 112 -0.14 -8.77 6.44
C ASN A 112 -1.48 -8.28 5.88
N THR A 113 -2.48 -8.13 6.78
CA THR A 113 -3.82 -7.63 6.42
C THR A 113 -3.89 -6.13 6.55
N TYR A 114 -4.32 -5.48 5.48
CA TYR A 114 -4.60 -4.05 5.42
C TYR A 114 -6.09 -3.81 5.48
N VAL A 115 -6.50 -2.84 6.28
CA VAL A 115 -7.90 -2.47 6.47
C VAL A 115 -8.09 -1.02 6.00
N THR A 116 -9.00 -0.82 5.07
CA THR A 116 -9.40 0.51 4.57
C THR A 116 -10.62 0.98 5.35
N ILE A 117 -10.52 2.17 5.92
CA ILE A 117 -11.52 2.75 6.85
C ILE A 117 -12.01 4.10 6.30
N VAL A 118 -13.29 4.39 6.52
CA VAL A 118 -13.86 5.72 6.30
C VAL A 118 -13.23 6.72 7.29
N PRO A 119 -12.76 7.90 6.83
CA PRO A 119 -12.07 8.87 7.70
C PRO A 119 -13.03 9.71 8.55
N VAL A 120 -14.02 9.06 9.16
CA VAL A 120 -15.05 9.69 9.99
C VAL A 120 -15.22 8.92 11.30
N ALA A 121 -15.17 9.62 12.40
CA ALA A 121 -15.52 9.11 13.72
C ALA A 121 -17.05 9.13 13.87
N PHE A 122 -17.65 7.96 14.03
CA PHE A 122 -19.10 7.86 14.26
C PHE A 122 -19.41 7.77 15.76
N ALA A 123 -20.53 8.34 16.16
CA ALA A 123 -20.97 8.28 17.56
C ALA A 123 -21.56 6.90 17.93
N SER A 124 -22.05 6.16 16.93
CA SER A 124 -22.66 4.85 17.12
C SER A 124 -22.47 3.94 15.90
N GLN A 125 -22.70 2.64 16.09
CA GLN A 125 -22.76 1.70 14.96
C GLN A 125 -23.88 2.07 13.98
N ALA A 126 -25.02 2.56 14.49
CA ALA A 126 -26.15 2.93 13.66
C ALA A 126 -25.79 4.08 12.69
N ASP A 127 -25.03 5.07 13.17
CA ASP A 127 -24.55 6.16 12.31
C ASP A 127 -23.62 5.64 11.21
N GLY A 128 -22.73 4.70 11.53
CA GLY A 128 -21.88 4.05 10.55
C GLY A 128 -22.69 3.25 9.50
N LYS A 129 -23.73 2.53 9.93
CA LYS A 129 -24.64 1.84 8.99
C LYS A 129 -25.38 2.81 8.09
N GLN A 130 -25.86 3.92 8.65
CA GLN A 130 -26.53 4.95 7.87
C GLN A 130 -25.60 5.57 6.82
N PHE A 131 -24.32 5.74 7.15
CA PHE A 131 -23.31 6.15 6.16
C PHE A 131 -23.23 5.16 5.00
N CYS A 132 -23.17 3.85 5.27
CA CYS A 132 -23.16 2.83 4.22
C CYS A 132 -24.41 2.91 3.34
N ASP A 133 -25.59 2.99 3.94
CA ASP A 133 -26.87 3.07 3.23
C ASP A 133 -26.96 4.33 2.35
N ASN A 134 -26.57 5.49 2.91
CA ASN A 134 -26.58 6.76 2.19
C ASN A 134 -25.63 6.79 0.99
N ASN A 135 -24.58 5.97 1.01
CA ASN A 135 -23.62 5.83 -0.09
C ASN A 135 -23.94 4.64 -1.02
N GLY A 136 -25.05 3.94 -0.82
CA GLY A 136 -25.45 2.80 -1.64
C GLY A 136 -24.50 1.61 -1.55
N LEU A 137 -23.78 1.46 -0.44
CA LEU A 137 -22.79 0.40 -0.25
C LEU A 137 -23.42 -0.80 0.45
N SER A 138 -23.15 -2.00 -0.09
CA SER A 138 -23.63 -3.25 0.50
C SER A 138 -22.87 -3.59 1.79
N VAL A 139 -23.43 -4.50 2.59
CA VAL A 139 -22.78 -5.00 3.81
C VAL A 139 -21.42 -5.68 3.55
N ASN A 140 -21.18 -6.14 2.32
CA ASN A 140 -19.92 -6.76 1.92
C ASN A 140 -18.83 -5.70 1.62
N ASP A 141 -19.24 -4.49 1.23
CA ASP A 141 -18.36 -3.39 0.83
C ASP A 141 -18.28 -2.28 1.88
N CYS A 142 -19.11 -2.35 2.92
CA CYS A 142 -19.21 -1.32 3.95
C CYS A 142 -19.68 -1.95 5.25
N PHE A 143 -18.80 -2.03 6.23
CA PHE A 143 -19.07 -2.68 7.50
C PHE A 143 -18.92 -1.72 8.67
N ALA A 144 -20.02 -1.37 9.32
CA ALA A 144 -20.00 -0.59 10.56
C ALA A 144 -19.60 -1.50 11.73
N LYS A 145 -18.47 -1.21 12.37
CA LYS A 145 -17.96 -1.99 13.51
C LYS A 145 -18.95 -1.92 14.67
N LYS A 146 -19.08 -3.05 15.39
CA LYS A 146 -20.00 -3.16 16.55
C LYS A 146 -19.46 -2.51 17.82
N SER A 147 -18.18 -2.18 17.85
CA SER A 147 -17.51 -1.55 18.98
C SER A 147 -16.57 -0.44 18.47
N PRO A 148 -16.22 0.53 19.32
CA PRO A 148 -15.26 1.55 18.99
C PRO A 148 -13.90 0.98 18.61
N LEU A 149 -13.14 1.72 17.80
CA LEU A 149 -11.78 1.37 17.44
C LEU A 149 -10.88 1.44 18.68
N THR A 150 -10.14 0.35 18.92
CA THR A 150 -9.19 0.26 20.03
C THR A 150 -7.84 -0.29 19.54
N ARG A 151 -6.77 0.16 20.18
CA ARG A 151 -5.42 -0.37 19.97
C ARG A 151 -5.21 -1.69 20.69
#